data_670e7fd4561e8d09a4817e19974c403e
#
_entry.id   670e7fd4561e8d09a4817e19974c403e
#
_cell.length_a   1.000
_cell.length_b   1.000
_cell.length_c   1.000
_cell.angle_alpha   90.00
_cell.angle_beta   90.00
_cell.angle_gamma   90.00
#
_symmetry.space_group_name_H-M   'P 1'
#
loop_
_entity.id
_entity.type
_entity.pdbx_description
1 polymer ?
#
loop_
_entity_poly.entity_id
_entity_poly.type
_entity_poly.pdbx_seq_one_letter_code
_entity_poly.pdbx_strand_id
1 'polypeptide(L)'
;PTPEIFETPHYSATREAYYGIGEQYPVRYERELLYAGTLTSTQAGPHDYYGQFFPYAVNDPYGTHVLPENLGNFEPNEINQHPPRLAQEVVDAAKLNLVNTHATASFFFHPYYPLPELKKIVAGIKAEGYTFVTASELK
;
A
#
# COMPACT_ATOMS: atom_id res chain seq x y z
N PRO A 1 -6.81 18.96 -11.76
CA PRO A 1 -7.47 17.85 -11.06
C PRO A 1 -7.23 18.01 -9.56
N THR A 2 -8.25 17.76 -8.77
CA THR A 2 -8.15 17.73 -7.32
C THR A 2 -7.59 16.37 -6.92
N PRO A 3 -6.56 16.29 -6.03
CA PRO A 3 -6.10 15.01 -5.52
C PRO A 3 -7.23 14.32 -4.75
N GLU A 4 -7.43 13.03 -5.00
CA GLU A 4 -8.50 12.24 -4.37
C GLU A 4 -7.96 11.20 -3.40
N ILE A 5 -6.67 10.93 -3.46
CA ILE A 5 -6.01 9.85 -2.72
C ILE A 5 -4.77 10.40 -2.06
N PHE A 6 -4.51 9.93 -0.86
CA PHE A 6 -3.33 10.24 -0.08
C PHE A 6 -2.51 8.97 0.19
N GLU A 7 -1.20 9.10 0.17
CA GLU A 7 -0.28 8.08 0.66
C GLU A 7 0.47 8.67 1.85
N THR A 8 0.40 7.99 2.99
CA THR A 8 1.05 8.47 4.20
C THR A 8 2.57 8.36 4.06
N PRO A 9 3.33 9.48 4.21
CA PRO A 9 4.78 9.42 4.15
C PRO A 9 5.34 8.39 5.13
N HIS A 10 6.24 7.53 4.64
CA HIS A 10 6.80 6.40 5.42
C HIS A 10 5.74 5.46 6.03
N TYR A 11 4.51 5.48 5.50
CA TYR A 11 3.39 4.60 5.88
C TYR A 11 2.98 4.69 7.36
N SER A 12 3.37 5.74 8.06
CA SER A 12 3.00 5.91 9.47
C SER A 12 2.71 7.37 9.83
N ALA A 13 1.66 7.57 10.60
CA ALA A 13 1.27 8.87 11.14
C ALA A 13 0.69 8.72 12.56
N THR A 14 0.55 9.81 13.26
CA THR A 14 -0.20 9.80 14.52
C THR A 14 -1.70 9.63 14.25
N ARG A 15 -2.43 9.19 15.25
CA ARG A 15 -3.89 9.07 15.19
C ARG A 15 -4.56 10.38 14.73
N GLU A 16 -4.13 11.50 15.28
CA GLU A 16 -4.65 12.84 14.97
C GLU A 16 -4.37 13.21 13.51
N ALA A 17 -3.20 12.84 12.99
CA ALA A 17 -2.87 13.07 11.59
C ALA A 17 -3.76 12.21 10.66
N TYR A 18 -4.04 10.95 11.00
CA TYR A 18 -4.95 10.12 10.22
C TYR A 18 -6.36 10.69 10.16
N TYR A 19 -6.90 11.23 11.26
CA TYR A 19 -8.19 11.92 11.23
C TYR A 19 -8.14 13.17 10.33
N GLY A 20 -7.11 14.00 10.46
CA GLY A 20 -6.97 15.19 9.62
C GLY A 20 -6.77 14.86 8.13
N ILE A 21 -6.06 13.77 7.80
CA ILE A 21 -5.95 13.27 6.42
C ILE A 21 -7.33 12.84 5.92
N GLY A 22 -8.09 12.09 6.70
CA GLY A 22 -9.42 11.59 6.34
C GLY A 22 -10.44 12.68 6.07
N GLU A 23 -10.32 13.85 6.71
CA GLU A 23 -11.17 15.01 6.41
C GLU A 23 -10.95 15.57 5.00
N GLN A 24 -9.77 15.38 4.41
CA GLN A 24 -9.39 15.91 3.11
C GLN A 24 -9.39 14.85 2.01
N TYR A 25 -9.02 13.61 2.37
CA TYR A 25 -8.84 12.51 1.44
C TYR A 25 -9.60 11.28 1.93
N PRO A 26 -10.72 10.93 1.29
CA PRO A 26 -11.53 9.79 1.71
C PRO A 26 -10.87 8.44 1.42
N VAL A 27 -9.79 8.44 0.63
CA VAL A 27 -9.06 7.23 0.23
C VAL A 27 -7.57 7.40 0.50
N ARG A 28 -6.95 6.35 1.02
CA ARG A 28 -5.49 6.26 1.19
C ARG A 28 -4.93 5.00 0.55
N TYR A 29 -3.66 5.07 0.12
CA TYR A 29 -2.81 3.91 -0.11
C TYR A 29 -1.92 3.70 1.11
N GLU A 30 -1.86 2.46 1.61
CA GLU A 30 -0.99 2.11 2.73
C GLU A 30 -0.38 0.72 2.52
N ARG A 31 0.86 0.56 2.97
CA ARG A 31 1.54 -0.73 2.95
C ARG A 31 0.99 -1.66 4.04
N GLU A 32 0.64 -1.10 5.16
CA GLU A 32 0.04 -1.79 6.29
C GLU A 32 -1.03 -0.92 6.96
N LEU A 33 -2.00 -1.55 7.57
CA LEU A 33 -2.92 -0.86 8.46
C LEU A 33 -2.20 -0.57 9.76
N LEU A 34 -2.05 0.70 10.11
CA LEU A 34 -1.41 1.12 11.34
C LEU A 34 -2.46 1.51 12.38
N TYR A 35 -2.42 0.83 13.52
CA TYR A 35 -3.34 1.07 14.64
C TYR A 35 -2.61 1.82 15.76
N ALA A 36 -2.34 3.11 15.52
CA ALA A 36 -1.68 3.94 16.52
C ALA A 36 -2.60 4.17 17.73
N GLY A 37 -2.28 3.54 18.84
CA GLY A 37 -2.97 3.72 20.12
C GLY A 37 -4.44 3.32 20.19
N THR A 38 -4.95 2.58 19.19
CA THR A 38 -6.37 2.17 19.13
C THR A 38 -6.64 0.86 19.87
N LEU A 39 -5.63 0.05 20.11
CA LEU A 39 -5.79 -1.29 20.71
C LEU A 39 -5.46 -1.35 22.19
N THR A 40 -4.91 -0.31 22.77
CA THR A 40 -4.64 -0.24 24.22
C THR A 40 -5.71 0.58 24.92
N SER A 41 -6.29 0.00 25.95
CA SER A 41 -7.52 0.47 26.59
C SER A 41 -7.40 1.79 27.35
N THR A 42 -6.23 2.37 27.55
CA THR A 42 -6.09 3.49 28.47
C THR A 42 -5.12 4.59 28.11
N GLN A 43 -4.03 4.30 27.47
CA GLN A 43 -3.11 5.31 26.91
C GLN A 43 -2.18 4.62 25.92
N ALA A 44 -2.23 5.05 24.67
CA ALA A 44 -1.18 4.70 23.73
C ALA A 44 0.12 5.30 24.26
N GLY A 45 1.06 4.47 24.60
CA GLY A 45 2.43 4.92 24.71
C GLY A 45 2.92 5.41 23.34
N PRO A 46 3.92 6.29 23.28
CA PRO A 46 4.45 6.80 22.02
C PRO A 46 5.03 5.71 21.09
N HIS A 47 5.04 4.47 21.52
CA HIS A 47 5.60 3.31 20.82
C HIS A 47 4.61 2.17 20.58
N ASP A 48 3.33 2.34 20.89
CA ASP A 48 2.34 1.29 20.68
C ASP A 48 1.75 1.40 19.27
N TYR A 49 2.48 0.84 18.31
CA TYR A 49 2.06 0.71 16.94
C TYR A 49 1.84 -0.76 16.60
N TYR A 50 0.71 -1.05 15.99
CA TYR A 50 0.45 -2.35 15.38
C TYR A 50 0.27 -2.15 13.89
N GLY A 51 1.15 -2.73 13.09
CA GLY A 51 1.02 -2.81 11.65
C GLY A 51 0.43 -4.15 11.24
N GLN A 52 -0.49 -4.15 10.31
CA GLN A 52 -1.07 -5.36 9.73
C GLN A 52 -1.09 -5.25 8.22
N PHE A 53 -0.39 -6.17 7.54
CA PHE A 53 -0.52 -6.32 6.10
C PHE A 53 -1.92 -6.82 5.74
N PHE A 54 -2.44 -6.33 4.63
CA PHE A 54 -3.80 -6.63 4.21
C PHE A 54 -3.89 -6.73 2.68
N PRO A 55 -4.66 -7.70 2.13
CA PRO A 55 -4.80 -7.90 0.69
C PRO A 55 -6.09 -7.33 0.11
N TYR A 56 -6.88 -6.60 0.89
CA TYR A 56 -8.19 -6.08 0.50
C TYR A 56 -8.28 -4.59 0.72
N ALA A 57 -9.13 -3.90 -0.06
CA ALA A 57 -9.59 -2.58 0.31
C ALA A 57 -10.43 -2.67 1.59
N VAL A 58 -10.14 -1.83 2.59
CA VAL A 58 -10.77 -1.87 3.91
C VAL A 58 -11.10 -0.47 4.40
N ASN A 59 -12.03 -0.36 5.33
CA ASN A 59 -12.22 0.87 6.09
C ASN A 59 -11.44 0.76 7.39
N ASP A 60 -10.59 1.72 7.66
CA ASP A 60 -9.79 1.74 8.87
C ASP A 60 -10.55 2.36 10.06
N PRO A 61 -10.01 2.27 11.29
CA PRO A 61 -10.64 2.84 12.46
C PRO A 61 -10.67 4.37 12.47
N TYR A 62 -9.97 5.02 11.54
CA TYR A 62 -9.96 6.48 11.40
C TYR A 62 -11.01 7.00 10.41
N GLY A 63 -11.81 6.09 9.82
CA GLY A 63 -12.90 6.43 8.91
C GLY A 63 -12.48 6.62 7.47
N THR A 64 -11.29 6.17 7.09
CA THR A 64 -10.77 6.29 5.72
C THR A 64 -10.85 4.95 5.00
N HIS A 65 -11.17 4.98 3.71
CA HIS A 65 -11.05 3.80 2.85
C HIS A 65 -9.59 3.60 2.45
N VAL A 66 -9.03 2.44 2.75
CA VAL A 66 -7.60 2.15 2.60
C VAL A 66 -7.39 1.06 1.57
N LEU A 67 -6.58 1.38 0.56
CA LEU A 67 -6.18 0.47 -0.50
C LEU A 67 -4.80 -0.12 -0.17
N PRO A 68 -4.58 -1.43 -0.36
CA PRO A 68 -3.33 -2.08 0.00
C PRO A 68 -2.21 -1.80 -1.01
N GLU A 69 -1.01 -1.43 -0.53
CA GLU A 69 0.24 -1.50 -1.28
C GLU A 69 1.00 -2.77 -0.85
N ASN A 70 0.53 -3.91 -1.31
CA ASN A 70 0.93 -5.23 -0.82
C ASN A 70 1.90 -5.99 -1.72
N LEU A 71 2.23 -5.46 -2.91
CA LEU A 71 3.23 -6.08 -3.80
C LEU A 71 4.63 -5.51 -3.60
N GLY A 72 4.77 -4.51 -2.75
CA GLY A 72 6.04 -3.82 -2.49
C GLY A 72 6.42 -2.85 -3.61
N ASN A 73 7.71 -2.62 -3.77
CA ASN A 73 8.26 -1.66 -4.74
C ASN A 73 9.38 -2.27 -5.58
N PHE A 74 9.61 -1.66 -6.74
CA PHE A 74 10.84 -1.91 -7.50
C PHE A 74 12.00 -1.14 -6.85
N GLU A 75 13.07 -1.87 -6.47
CA GLU A 75 14.28 -1.31 -5.90
C GLU A 75 15.49 -2.16 -6.32
N PRO A 76 16.29 -1.69 -7.30
CA PRO A 76 17.39 -2.50 -7.84
C PRO A 76 18.64 -2.55 -6.94
N ASN A 77 18.67 -1.75 -5.88
CA ASN A 77 19.80 -1.68 -4.96
C ASN A 77 19.43 -2.25 -3.60
N GLU A 78 20.44 -2.71 -2.85
CA GLU A 78 20.26 -3.02 -1.45
C GLU A 78 20.04 -1.72 -0.65
N ILE A 79 18.92 -1.62 0.07
CA ILE A 79 18.60 -0.47 0.92
C ILE A 79 18.15 -0.97 2.30
N ASN A 80 18.69 -0.36 3.34
CA ASN A 80 18.33 -0.66 4.73
C ASN A 80 18.41 -2.16 5.08
N GLN A 81 19.43 -2.85 4.60
CA GLN A 81 19.66 -4.30 4.77
C GLN A 81 18.58 -5.19 4.11
N HIS A 82 17.76 -4.61 3.24
CA HIS A 82 16.85 -5.38 2.38
C HIS A 82 17.53 -5.64 1.03
N PRO A 83 17.46 -6.87 0.51
CA PRO A 83 18.02 -7.20 -0.80
C PRO A 83 17.31 -6.43 -1.91
N PRO A 84 17.95 -6.29 -3.07
CA PRO A 84 17.29 -5.73 -4.25
C PRO A 84 15.95 -6.42 -4.53
N ARG A 85 14.97 -5.65 -4.98
CA ARG A 85 13.69 -6.14 -5.45
C ARG A 85 13.50 -5.73 -6.90
N LEU A 86 13.70 -6.68 -7.81
CA LEU A 86 13.61 -6.49 -9.24
C LEU A 86 12.17 -6.63 -9.75
N ALA A 87 11.97 -6.44 -11.04
CA ALA A 87 10.65 -6.52 -11.65
C ALA A 87 9.97 -7.90 -11.42
N GLN A 88 10.76 -8.98 -11.44
CA GLN A 88 10.23 -10.33 -11.27
C GLN A 88 9.70 -10.57 -9.86
N GLU A 89 10.37 -10.06 -8.82
CA GLU A 89 9.91 -10.21 -7.43
C GLU A 89 8.57 -9.52 -7.19
N VAL A 90 8.31 -8.39 -7.87
CA VAL A 90 7.00 -7.72 -7.80
C VAL A 90 5.92 -8.55 -8.50
N VAL A 91 6.26 -9.18 -9.63
CA VAL A 91 5.34 -10.10 -10.35
C VAL A 91 5.08 -11.36 -9.53
N ASP A 92 6.10 -11.92 -8.89
CA ASP A 92 5.97 -13.10 -8.03
C ASP A 92 5.09 -12.80 -6.80
N ALA A 93 5.22 -11.60 -6.22
CA ALA A 93 4.33 -11.14 -5.15
C ALA A 93 2.86 -11.06 -5.63
N ALA A 94 2.63 -10.55 -6.85
CA ALA A 94 1.28 -10.52 -7.43
C ALA A 94 0.73 -11.94 -7.62
N LYS A 95 1.53 -12.87 -8.11
CA LYS A 95 1.15 -14.28 -8.25
C LYS A 95 0.79 -14.91 -6.90
N LEU A 96 1.59 -14.68 -5.86
CA LEU A 96 1.31 -15.17 -4.52
C LEU A 96 0.03 -14.58 -3.94
N ASN A 97 -0.27 -13.31 -4.24
CA ASN A 97 -1.48 -12.65 -3.76
C ASN A 97 -2.78 -13.25 -4.33
N LEU A 98 -2.72 -14.00 -5.44
CA LEU A 98 -3.89 -14.67 -6.05
C LEU A 98 -4.49 -15.78 -5.18
N VAL A 99 -3.80 -16.21 -4.11
CA VAL A 99 -4.41 -17.14 -3.13
C VAL A 99 -5.56 -16.49 -2.35
N ASN A 100 -5.61 -15.16 -2.32
CA ASN A 100 -6.69 -14.41 -1.70
C ASN A 100 -7.79 -14.15 -2.73
N THR A 101 -8.96 -14.68 -2.49
CA THR A 101 -10.15 -14.46 -3.36
C THR A 101 -10.57 -12.98 -3.29
N HIS A 102 -10.77 -12.35 -4.44
CA HIS A 102 -11.14 -10.93 -4.55
C HIS A 102 -10.13 -9.94 -3.95
N ALA A 103 -8.87 -10.33 -3.81
CA ALA A 103 -7.83 -9.43 -3.33
C ALA A 103 -7.56 -8.30 -4.32
N THR A 104 -7.30 -7.13 -3.78
CA THR A 104 -6.70 -5.99 -4.49
C THR A 104 -5.20 -5.99 -4.27
N ALA A 105 -4.46 -5.44 -5.23
CA ALA A 105 -3.01 -5.35 -5.16
C ALA A 105 -2.51 -4.06 -5.78
N SER A 106 -1.52 -3.45 -5.17
CA SER A 106 -0.78 -2.36 -5.77
C SER A 106 0.70 -2.45 -5.43
N PHE A 107 1.51 -1.74 -6.20
CA PHE A 107 2.94 -1.64 -6.00
C PHE A 107 3.39 -0.19 -6.17
N PHE A 108 4.54 0.13 -5.59
CA PHE A 108 5.15 1.43 -5.69
C PHE A 108 6.31 1.42 -6.70
N PHE A 109 6.40 2.47 -7.51
CA PHE A 109 7.46 2.62 -8.50
C PHE A 109 7.93 4.08 -8.54
N HIS A 110 9.20 4.31 -8.25
CA HIS A 110 9.77 5.65 -8.32
C HIS A 110 9.92 6.13 -9.77
N PRO A 111 9.52 7.36 -10.09
CA PRO A 111 9.54 7.87 -11.46
C PRO A 111 10.96 8.05 -12.05
N TYR A 112 11.99 8.01 -11.23
CA TYR A 112 13.39 8.08 -11.67
C TYR A 112 13.96 6.73 -12.13
N TYR A 113 13.25 5.62 -11.91
CA TYR A 113 13.66 4.30 -12.42
C TYR A 113 13.32 4.13 -13.91
N PRO A 114 14.04 3.25 -14.62
CA PRO A 114 13.84 3.07 -16.06
C PRO A 114 12.43 2.58 -16.40
N LEU A 115 11.76 3.27 -17.31
CA LEU A 115 10.43 2.90 -17.80
C LEU A 115 10.32 1.44 -18.33
N PRO A 116 11.35 0.83 -18.96
CA PRO A 116 11.30 -0.58 -19.33
C PRO A 116 11.01 -1.52 -18.14
N GLU A 117 11.51 -1.23 -16.95
CA GLU A 117 11.25 -2.06 -15.76
C GLU A 117 9.78 -1.96 -15.32
N LEU A 118 9.21 -0.75 -15.33
CA LEU A 118 7.77 -0.58 -15.08
C LEU A 118 6.94 -1.37 -16.11
N LYS A 119 7.30 -1.33 -17.38
CA LYS A 119 6.61 -2.10 -18.44
C LYS A 119 6.69 -3.61 -18.19
N LYS A 120 7.83 -4.13 -17.72
CA LYS A 120 7.97 -5.55 -17.35
C LYS A 120 7.04 -5.92 -16.21
N ILE A 121 7.00 -5.11 -15.14
CA ILE A 121 6.12 -5.34 -13.99
C ILE A 121 4.66 -5.36 -14.45
N VAL A 122 4.22 -4.33 -15.17
CA VAL A 122 2.83 -4.22 -15.64
C VAL A 122 2.45 -5.39 -16.56
N ALA A 123 3.34 -5.78 -17.48
CA ALA A 123 3.10 -6.92 -18.37
C ALA A 123 3.04 -8.24 -17.59
N GLY A 124 3.93 -8.45 -16.62
CA GLY A 124 3.97 -9.64 -15.79
C GLY A 124 2.71 -9.76 -14.92
N ILE A 125 2.31 -8.70 -14.24
CA ILE A 125 1.10 -8.68 -13.41
C ILE A 125 -0.15 -8.96 -14.27
N LYS A 126 -0.26 -8.39 -15.47
CA LYS A 126 -1.35 -8.71 -16.41
C LYS A 126 -1.35 -10.17 -16.84
N ALA A 127 -0.17 -10.76 -17.06
CA ALA A 127 -0.06 -12.17 -17.42
C ALA A 127 -0.54 -13.12 -16.32
N GLU A 128 -0.45 -12.70 -15.05
CA GLU A 128 -1.02 -13.43 -13.90
C GLU A 128 -2.55 -13.27 -13.79
N GLY A 129 -3.20 -12.50 -14.68
CA GLY A 129 -4.66 -12.38 -14.73
C GLY A 129 -5.24 -11.13 -14.08
N TYR A 130 -4.41 -10.20 -13.62
CA TYR A 130 -4.87 -8.94 -13.03
C TYR A 130 -5.39 -7.95 -14.07
N THR A 131 -6.41 -7.19 -13.67
CA THR A 131 -6.88 -6.01 -14.39
C THR A 131 -6.46 -4.75 -13.62
N PHE A 132 -5.80 -3.82 -14.31
CA PHE A 132 -5.48 -2.52 -13.73
C PHE A 132 -6.71 -1.61 -13.77
N VAL A 133 -7.01 -1.01 -12.64
CA VAL A 133 -8.14 -0.10 -12.45
C VAL A 133 -7.66 1.18 -11.78
N THR A 134 -8.46 2.23 -11.85
CA THR A 134 -8.20 3.44 -11.07
C THR A 134 -8.61 3.21 -9.61
N ALA A 135 -8.01 3.95 -8.68
CA ALA A 135 -8.38 3.84 -7.27
C ALA A 135 -9.85 4.21 -7.01
N SER A 136 -10.44 5.08 -7.84
CA SER A 136 -11.86 5.44 -7.76
C SER A 136 -12.81 4.28 -8.11
N GLU A 137 -12.34 3.28 -8.84
CA GLU A 137 -13.11 2.07 -9.17
C GLU A 137 -13.08 1.03 -8.04
N LEU A 138 -12.25 1.25 -7.02
CA LEU A 138 -12.10 0.36 -5.85
C LEU A 138 -12.80 0.90 -4.59
N LYS A 139 -13.57 1.96 -4.72
CA LYS A 139 -14.34 2.58 -3.62
C LYS A 139 -15.56 1.75 -3.24
#